data_474632fefafd7fb696649964058e27e5
#
_entry.id   474632fefafd7fb696649964058e27e5
#
_cell.length_a   1.000
_cell.length_b   1.000
_cell.length_c   1.000
_cell.angle_alpha   90.00
_cell.angle_beta   90.00
_cell.angle_gamma   90.00
#
_symmetry.space_group_name_H-M   'P 1'
#
loop_
_entity.id
_entity.type
_entity.pdbx_description
1 polymer ?
#
loop_
_entity_poly.entity_id
_entity_poly.type
_entity_poly.pdbx_seq_one_letter_code
_entity_poly.pdbx_strand_id
1 'polypeptide(L)'
;MKPYYFLLLLCFHLGFAQTASLKESKPVDMDQFIGIDSYKNTYFIKDRVLHKKGKEGDFRYNNLQLGRIASVDIINPLKLVVFFEDTNTVVLLDNKLSEIRRISFHELSNFLNAGTATTAENNSLWIFNIDSQQLELYNYKTRSQTTVSQPFPGRVLSQASNFNFCFILTEKKLRAFNVYGSFLNEIDVEGYEHIVQQSENVLAVKNNNLFYIRDLAKHKTKISEPPVQLKMPEPEITIQDLQLTEEFLYIYDGKNLHTYTLTFPKKE
;
A
#
# COMPACT_ATOMS: atom_id res chain seq x y z
N MET A 1 19.43 -46.50 -48.33
CA MET A 1 19.64 -45.41 -47.40
C MET A 1 18.31 -44.68 -47.20
N LYS A 2 17.70 -44.73 -45.98
CA LYS A 2 16.44 -44.02 -45.68
C LYS A 2 16.82 -42.72 -44.96
N PRO A 3 16.32 -41.53 -45.35
CA PRO A 3 16.56 -40.29 -44.61
C PRO A 3 15.66 -40.24 -43.38
N TYR A 4 16.26 -40.11 -42.22
CA TYR A 4 15.55 -39.79 -40.96
C TYR A 4 15.28 -38.30 -40.94
N TYR A 5 14.01 -37.90 -41.04
CA TYR A 5 13.57 -36.54 -40.77
C TYR A 5 13.51 -36.34 -39.25
N PHE A 6 14.45 -35.57 -38.72
CA PHE A 6 14.44 -35.14 -37.34
C PHE A 6 13.46 -33.96 -37.20
N LEU A 7 12.25 -34.26 -36.75
CA LEU A 7 11.22 -33.23 -36.49
C LEU A 7 11.57 -32.52 -35.21
N LEU A 8 12.16 -31.30 -35.32
CA LEU A 8 12.47 -30.44 -34.18
C LEU A 8 11.16 -29.81 -33.72
N LEU A 9 10.58 -30.38 -32.61
CA LEU A 9 9.40 -29.85 -31.98
C LEU A 9 9.81 -28.61 -31.17
N LEU A 10 9.61 -27.42 -31.77
CA LEU A 10 9.80 -26.14 -31.07
C LEU A 10 8.62 -25.97 -30.10
N CYS A 11 8.81 -26.33 -28.82
CA CYS A 11 7.88 -26.01 -27.78
C CYS A 11 7.91 -24.49 -27.54
N PHE A 12 6.99 -23.75 -28.13
CA PHE A 12 6.68 -22.39 -27.76
C PHE A 12 6.06 -22.42 -26.36
N HIS A 13 6.85 -22.15 -25.32
CA HIS A 13 6.31 -21.76 -24.05
C HIS A 13 5.63 -20.41 -24.24
N LEU A 14 4.33 -20.41 -24.45
CA LEU A 14 3.48 -19.25 -24.31
C LEU A 14 3.48 -18.87 -22.82
N GLY A 15 4.51 -18.16 -22.39
CA GLY A 15 4.49 -17.49 -21.10
C GLY A 15 3.34 -16.48 -21.15
N PHE A 16 2.26 -16.76 -20.42
CA PHE A 16 1.20 -15.79 -20.21
C PHE A 16 1.82 -14.64 -19.40
N ALA A 17 2.27 -13.62 -20.10
CA ALA A 17 2.71 -12.38 -19.48
C ALA A 17 1.49 -11.79 -18.77
N GLN A 18 1.63 -11.53 -17.48
CA GLN A 18 0.66 -10.74 -16.72
C GLN A 18 0.45 -9.43 -17.45
N THR A 19 -0.78 -9.13 -17.80
CA THR A 19 -1.11 -7.92 -18.53
C THR A 19 -2.12 -7.09 -17.76
N ALA A 20 -1.84 -5.79 -17.67
CA ALA A 20 -2.83 -4.80 -17.32
C ALA A 20 -3.58 -4.41 -18.59
N SER A 21 -4.89 -4.25 -18.50
CA SER A 21 -5.72 -3.73 -19.59
C SER A 21 -6.38 -2.44 -19.16
N LEU A 22 -6.16 -1.35 -19.90
CA LEU A 22 -6.77 -0.06 -19.62
C LEU A 22 -8.28 -0.16 -19.86
N LYS A 23 -9.06 0.20 -18.85
CA LYS A 23 -10.52 0.23 -18.89
C LYS A 23 -11.05 1.64 -19.07
N GLU A 24 -10.47 2.60 -18.38
CA GLU A 24 -10.90 3.99 -18.38
C GLU A 24 -9.76 4.94 -18.03
N SER A 25 -9.80 6.16 -18.57
CA SER A 25 -8.93 7.26 -18.19
C SER A 25 -9.76 8.52 -18.07
N LYS A 26 -9.68 9.19 -16.92
CA LYS A 26 -10.43 10.41 -16.61
C LYS A 26 -9.49 11.53 -16.18
N PRO A 27 -9.65 12.76 -16.73
CA PRO A 27 -8.98 13.92 -16.18
C PRO A 27 -9.53 14.21 -14.78
N VAL A 28 -8.64 14.50 -13.84
CA VAL A 28 -8.98 14.81 -12.45
C VAL A 28 -8.16 15.99 -11.97
N ASP A 29 -8.70 16.73 -11.01
CA ASP A 29 -8.09 17.90 -10.42
C ASP A 29 -7.81 17.62 -8.95
N MET A 30 -6.60 17.09 -8.67
CA MET A 30 -6.10 16.74 -7.35
C MET A 30 -4.57 16.83 -7.32
N ASP A 31 -4.01 17.02 -6.12
CA ASP A 31 -2.57 17.03 -5.90
C ASP A 31 -2.04 15.60 -5.65
N GLN A 32 -2.83 14.79 -4.93
CA GLN A 32 -2.50 13.41 -4.59
C GLN A 32 -3.75 12.54 -4.61
N PHE A 33 -3.66 11.40 -5.25
CA PHE A 33 -4.69 10.35 -5.19
C PHE A 33 -4.45 9.43 -3.99
N ILE A 34 -5.46 9.26 -3.14
CA ILE A 34 -5.38 8.35 -1.97
C ILE A 34 -5.98 7.00 -2.32
N GLY A 35 -7.16 6.99 -2.95
CA GLY A 35 -7.81 5.74 -3.31
C GLY A 35 -9.32 5.84 -3.47
N ILE A 36 -9.91 4.68 -3.76
CA ILE A 36 -11.35 4.47 -3.87
C ILE A 36 -11.74 3.37 -2.88
N ASP A 37 -12.73 3.63 -2.03
CA ASP A 37 -13.20 2.67 -1.03
C ASP A 37 -14.20 1.65 -1.62
N SER A 38 -14.59 0.66 -0.80
CA SER A 38 -15.56 -0.38 -1.20
C SER A 38 -16.96 0.17 -1.54
N TYR A 39 -17.28 1.38 -1.11
CA TYR A 39 -18.54 2.08 -1.44
C TYR A 39 -18.41 2.96 -2.68
N LYS A 40 -17.24 2.91 -3.39
CA LYS A 40 -16.91 3.69 -4.59
C LYS A 40 -16.81 5.19 -4.31
N ASN A 41 -16.44 5.59 -3.11
CA ASN A 41 -16.07 6.97 -2.81
C ASN A 41 -14.59 7.16 -3.14
N THR A 42 -14.26 8.27 -3.79
CA THR A 42 -12.90 8.66 -4.14
C THR A 42 -12.33 9.57 -3.07
N TYR A 43 -11.13 9.25 -2.59
CA TYR A 43 -10.36 10.05 -1.64
C TYR A 43 -9.13 10.64 -2.30
N PHE A 44 -8.88 11.92 -2.07
CA PHE A 44 -7.73 12.63 -2.63
C PHE A 44 -7.38 13.84 -1.79
N ILE A 45 -6.16 14.33 -1.93
CA ILE A 45 -5.71 15.59 -1.35
C ILE A 45 -5.67 16.63 -2.46
N LYS A 46 -6.20 17.82 -2.16
CA LYS A 46 -6.06 19.04 -2.95
C LYS A 46 -5.91 20.24 -2.03
N ASP A 47 -4.94 21.10 -2.30
CA ASP A 47 -4.65 22.30 -1.50
C ASP A 47 -4.49 21.99 0.01
N ARG A 48 -3.84 20.85 0.35
CA ARG A 48 -3.66 20.33 1.71
C ARG A 48 -4.95 19.89 2.42
N VAL A 49 -6.05 19.80 1.71
CA VAL A 49 -7.35 19.35 2.22
C VAL A 49 -7.59 17.92 1.76
N LEU A 50 -7.94 17.02 2.69
CA LEU A 50 -8.45 15.71 2.34
C LEU A 50 -9.89 15.85 1.87
N HIS A 51 -10.18 15.33 0.71
CA HIS A 51 -11.51 15.26 0.12
C HIS A 51 -12.00 13.82 0.03
N LYS A 52 -13.28 13.62 0.27
CA LYS A 52 -14.02 12.40 -0.05
C LYS A 52 -15.18 12.79 -0.96
N LYS A 53 -15.26 12.19 -2.15
CA LYS A 53 -16.36 12.39 -3.11
C LYS A 53 -17.05 11.07 -3.41
N GLY A 54 -18.37 11.07 -3.34
CA GLY A 54 -19.18 9.89 -3.63
C GLY A 54 -20.67 10.18 -3.71
N LYS A 55 -21.47 9.12 -3.75
CA LYS A 55 -22.94 9.25 -3.87
C LYS A 55 -23.60 9.96 -2.69
N GLU A 56 -23.00 9.86 -1.50
CA GLU A 56 -23.53 10.48 -0.28
C GLU A 56 -23.16 11.97 -0.15
N GLY A 57 -22.35 12.52 -1.06
CA GLY A 57 -21.91 13.89 -1.08
C GLY A 57 -20.39 14.07 -1.08
N ASP A 58 -19.98 15.30 -0.90
CA ASP A 58 -18.59 15.71 -0.84
C ASP A 58 -18.25 16.13 0.60
N PHE A 59 -17.28 15.47 1.19
CA PHE A 59 -16.79 15.76 2.54
C PHE A 59 -15.34 16.24 2.46
N ARG A 60 -14.93 17.04 3.45
CA ARG A 60 -13.58 17.62 3.50
C ARG A 60 -13.05 17.60 4.93
N TYR A 61 -11.74 17.39 5.06
CA TYR A 61 -11.04 17.51 6.34
C TYR A 61 -9.70 18.22 6.13
N ASN A 62 -9.41 19.17 6.99
CA ASN A 62 -8.09 19.75 7.13
C ASN A 62 -7.84 20.15 8.59
N ASN A 63 -6.57 20.22 8.95
CA ASN A 63 -6.15 20.76 10.25
C ASN A 63 -4.79 21.44 10.08
N LEU A 64 -4.81 22.75 9.95
CA LEU A 64 -3.59 23.54 9.70
C LEU A 64 -2.59 23.48 10.85
N GLN A 65 -3.06 23.25 12.10
CA GLN A 65 -2.20 23.16 13.27
C GLN A 65 -1.37 21.87 13.30
N LEU A 66 -1.86 20.81 12.63
CA LEU A 66 -1.16 19.53 12.55
C LEU A 66 -0.14 19.46 11.39
N GLY A 67 -0.12 20.46 10.52
CA GLY A 67 0.78 20.49 9.38
C GLY A 67 0.22 19.76 8.15
N ARG A 68 1.10 19.17 7.36
CA ARG A 68 0.72 18.44 6.14
C ARG A 68 0.27 17.02 6.47
N ILE A 69 -0.73 16.55 5.75
CA ILE A 69 -1.10 15.13 5.77
C ILE A 69 0.04 14.34 5.11
N ALA A 70 0.66 13.45 5.89
CA ALA A 70 1.73 12.57 5.40
C ALA A 70 1.16 11.31 4.74
N SER A 71 0.10 10.72 5.33
CA SER A 71 -0.58 9.57 4.74
C SER A 71 -2.04 9.49 5.18
N VAL A 72 -2.85 8.83 4.34
CA VAL A 72 -4.25 8.52 4.64
C VAL A 72 -4.48 7.04 4.33
N ASP A 73 -4.96 6.30 5.33
CA ASP A 73 -5.37 4.91 5.17
C ASP A 73 -6.91 4.83 5.18
N ILE A 74 -7.46 4.33 4.09
CA ILE A 74 -8.89 4.19 3.82
C ILE A 74 -9.39 2.74 3.85
N ILE A 75 -8.58 1.80 4.35
CA ILE A 75 -8.93 0.37 4.44
C ILE A 75 -10.24 0.16 5.21
N ASN A 76 -10.46 0.96 6.24
CA ASN A 76 -11.75 1.01 6.93
C ASN A 76 -12.49 2.31 6.60
N PRO A 77 -13.46 2.31 5.65
CA PRO A 77 -14.17 3.52 5.25
C PRO A 77 -15.01 4.17 6.36
N LEU A 78 -15.26 3.46 7.47
CA LEU A 78 -15.95 3.97 8.66
C LEU A 78 -15.00 4.54 9.71
N LYS A 79 -13.70 4.33 9.52
CA LYS A 79 -12.67 4.82 10.44
C LYS A 79 -11.34 4.98 9.71
N LEU A 80 -11.17 6.11 9.03
CA LEU A 80 -9.95 6.45 8.32
C LEU A 80 -8.85 6.79 9.30
N VAL A 81 -7.61 6.49 8.94
CA VAL A 81 -6.40 6.89 9.67
C VAL A 81 -5.69 7.97 8.88
N VAL A 82 -5.57 9.16 9.43
CA VAL A 82 -4.83 10.28 8.83
C VAL A 82 -3.61 10.56 9.69
N PHE A 83 -2.43 10.46 9.11
CA PHE A 83 -1.17 10.67 9.81
C PHE A 83 -0.55 12.01 9.42
N PHE A 84 -0.12 12.74 10.44
CA PHE A 84 0.59 14.01 10.37
C PHE A 84 1.99 13.82 10.96
N GLU A 85 2.99 13.71 10.10
CA GLU A 85 4.38 13.47 10.52
C GLU A 85 4.94 14.67 11.29
N ASP A 86 4.70 15.91 10.81
CA ASP A 86 5.22 17.14 11.40
C ASP A 86 4.88 17.28 12.92
N THR A 87 3.75 16.76 13.33
CA THR A 87 3.28 16.80 14.73
C THR A 87 3.20 15.43 15.38
N ASN A 88 3.72 14.39 14.70
CA ASN A 88 3.69 13.00 15.17
C ASN A 88 2.31 12.60 15.71
N THR A 89 1.27 12.88 14.90
CA THR A 89 -0.14 12.78 15.33
C THR A 89 -0.94 11.95 14.33
N VAL A 90 -1.75 11.04 14.84
CA VAL A 90 -2.80 10.36 14.06
C VAL A 90 -4.16 10.94 14.40
N VAL A 91 -4.96 11.19 13.37
CA VAL A 91 -6.37 11.54 13.51
C VAL A 91 -7.22 10.42 12.90
N LEU A 92 -8.17 9.92 13.68
CA LEU A 92 -9.18 8.98 13.20
C LEU A 92 -10.41 9.77 12.76
N LEU A 93 -10.85 9.55 11.51
CA LEU A 93 -12.03 10.21 10.95
C LEU A 93 -13.15 9.19 10.69
N ASP A 94 -14.39 9.62 10.80
CA ASP A 94 -15.55 8.83 10.39
C ASP A 94 -15.77 8.86 8.86
N ASN A 95 -16.84 8.23 8.42
CA ASN A 95 -17.21 8.17 7.00
C ASN A 95 -17.64 9.52 6.38
N LYS A 96 -17.81 10.57 7.20
CA LYS A 96 -18.09 11.95 6.77
C LYS A 96 -16.89 12.88 6.95
N LEU A 97 -15.73 12.31 7.23
CA LEU A 97 -14.48 13.00 7.55
C LEU A 97 -14.58 13.87 8.82
N SER A 98 -15.47 13.52 9.76
CA SER A 98 -15.50 14.14 11.08
C SER A 98 -14.50 13.47 12.01
N GLU A 99 -13.82 14.26 12.84
CA GLU A 99 -12.80 13.73 13.76
C GLU A 99 -13.45 12.90 14.87
N ILE A 100 -13.08 11.60 14.95
CA ILE A 100 -13.51 10.69 16.02
C ILE A 100 -12.53 10.78 17.21
N ARG A 101 -11.24 10.82 16.89
CA ARG A 101 -10.17 10.77 17.88
C ARG A 101 -8.88 11.36 17.32
N ARG A 102 -8.14 12.04 18.20
CA ARG A 102 -6.77 12.48 17.97
C ARG A 102 -5.84 11.74 18.91
N ILE A 103 -4.68 11.32 18.39
CA ILE A 103 -3.65 10.58 19.09
C ILE A 103 -2.33 11.30 18.83
N SER A 104 -1.86 12.06 19.82
CA SER A 104 -0.52 12.66 19.80
C SER A 104 0.46 11.65 20.40
N PHE A 105 1.40 11.17 19.63
CA PHE A 105 2.40 10.24 20.11
C PHE A 105 3.45 10.91 21.00
N HIS A 106 3.55 12.24 20.97
CA HIS A 106 4.38 13.01 21.90
C HIS A 106 3.83 13.01 23.34
N GLU A 107 2.51 12.83 23.48
CA GLU A 107 1.83 12.85 24.79
C GLU A 107 1.76 11.47 25.45
N LEU A 108 2.30 10.45 24.82
CA LEU A 108 2.31 9.11 25.39
C LEU A 108 3.34 9.00 26.51
N SER A 109 3.01 8.24 27.56
CA SER A 109 3.94 7.94 28.66
C SER A 109 5.20 7.22 28.15
N ASN A 110 5.04 6.35 27.16
CA ASN A 110 6.14 5.80 26.37
C ASN A 110 6.13 6.53 25.04
N PHE A 111 7.02 7.51 24.90
CA PHE A 111 7.18 8.28 23.67
C PHE A 111 7.36 7.35 22.46
N LEU A 112 6.68 7.69 21.37
CA LEU A 112 6.75 6.95 20.12
C LEU A 112 6.97 7.93 18.98
N ASN A 113 8.05 7.76 18.22
CA ASN A 113 8.35 8.57 17.05
C ASN A 113 7.90 7.81 15.78
N ALA A 114 6.69 8.12 15.33
CA ALA A 114 6.09 7.41 14.20
C ALA A 114 6.64 7.92 12.85
N GLY A 115 7.14 7.02 12.03
CA GLY A 115 7.45 7.29 10.62
C GLY A 115 6.30 6.95 9.70
N THR A 116 5.46 5.99 10.10
CA THR A 116 4.24 5.59 9.37
C THR A 116 3.16 5.17 10.37
N ALA A 117 1.89 5.31 9.96
CA ALA A 117 0.75 4.85 10.74
C ALA A 117 -0.35 4.35 9.80
N THR A 118 -0.77 3.08 9.97
CA THR A 118 -1.85 2.48 9.20
C THR A 118 -2.78 1.65 10.09
N THR A 119 -3.95 1.30 9.57
CA THR A 119 -4.95 0.50 10.29
C THR A 119 -4.42 -0.88 10.64
N ALA A 120 -4.64 -1.29 11.88
CA ALA A 120 -4.52 -2.67 12.35
C ALA A 120 -5.86 -3.15 12.92
N GLU A 121 -5.95 -4.43 13.27
CA GLU A 121 -7.14 -5.01 13.89
C GLU A 121 -7.34 -4.52 15.34
N ASN A 122 -8.53 -4.77 15.91
CA ASN A 122 -8.82 -4.60 17.35
C ASN A 122 -8.54 -3.19 17.92
N ASN A 123 -8.87 -2.14 17.18
CA ASN A 123 -8.63 -0.74 17.58
C ASN A 123 -7.13 -0.40 17.74
N SER A 124 -6.32 -1.04 16.92
CA SER A 124 -4.88 -0.81 16.89
C SER A 124 -4.45 -0.13 15.59
N LEU A 125 -3.26 0.41 15.63
CA LEU A 125 -2.53 0.98 14.50
C LEU A 125 -1.22 0.21 14.35
N TRP A 126 -0.83 -0.04 13.11
CA TRP A 126 0.53 -0.39 12.77
C TRP A 126 1.35 0.88 12.72
N ILE A 127 2.39 0.94 13.53
CA ILE A 127 3.31 2.08 13.62
C ILE A 127 4.73 1.58 13.34
N PHE A 128 5.43 2.23 12.45
CA PHE A 128 6.87 2.07 12.38
C PHE A 128 7.51 3.15 13.26
N ASN A 129 8.18 2.74 14.33
CA ASN A 129 8.89 3.63 15.23
C ASN A 129 10.30 3.90 14.68
N ILE A 130 10.58 5.16 14.34
CA ILE A 130 11.84 5.56 13.70
C ILE A 130 13.01 5.45 14.66
N ASP A 131 12.80 5.72 15.95
CA ASP A 131 13.87 5.73 16.94
C ASP A 131 14.37 4.33 17.27
N SER A 132 13.44 3.38 17.47
CA SER A 132 13.77 1.98 17.72
C SER A 132 14.00 1.18 16.44
N GLN A 133 13.58 1.72 15.29
CA GLN A 133 13.57 1.04 13.99
C GLN A 133 12.77 -0.27 14.03
N GLN A 134 11.65 -0.26 14.72
CA GLN A 134 10.80 -1.44 14.94
C GLN A 134 9.37 -1.18 14.50
N LEU A 135 8.70 -2.24 14.09
CA LEU A 135 7.27 -2.25 13.88
C LEU A 135 6.57 -2.49 15.21
N GLU A 136 5.56 -1.71 15.47
CA GLU A 136 4.78 -1.73 16.71
C GLU A 136 3.28 -1.76 16.41
N LEU A 137 2.54 -2.37 17.33
CA LEU A 137 1.08 -2.28 17.41
C LEU A 137 0.72 -1.33 18.55
N TYR A 138 0.02 -0.25 18.23
CA TYR A 138 -0.51 0.69 19.21
C TYR A 138 -2.03 0.58 19.31
N ASN A 139 -2.53 0.08 20.45
CA ASN A 139 -3.96 0.04 20.72
C ASN A 139 -4.42 1.38 21.32
N TYR A 140 -5.20 2.15 20.54
CA TYR A 140 -5.61 3.50 20.94
C TYR A 140 -6.77 3.53 21.95
N LYS A 141 -7.43 2.40 22.25
CA LYS A 141 -8.41 2.30 23.33
C LYS A 141 -7.74 2.08 24.68
N THR A 142 -6.86 1.09 24.75
CA THR A 142 -6.14 0.72 25.98
C THR A 142 -4.89 1.57 26.19
N ARG A 143 -4.45 2.30 25.17
CA ARG A 143 -3.17 3.04 25.13
C ARG A 143 -1.95 2.14 25.33
N SER A 144 -2.07 0.87 24.96
CA SER A 144 -0.96 -0.10 25.05
C SER A 144 -0.17 -0.15 23.76
N GLN A 145 1.13 -0.30 23.90
CA GLN A 145 2.11 -0.41 22.83
C GLN A 145 2.77 -1.77 22.90
N THR A 146 2.89 -2.46 21.78
CA THR A 146 3.52 -3.78 21.67
C THR A 146 4.50 -3.78 20.51
N THR A 147 5.78 -3.98 20.80
CA THR A 147 6.79 -4.17 19.76
C THR A 147 6.63 -5.56 19.16
N VAL A 148 6.54 -5.63 17.84
CA VAL A 148 6.27 -6.89 17.11
C VAL A 148 7.42 -7.32 16.21
N SER A 149 8.40 -6.47 15.98
CA SER A 149 9.56 -6.83 15.16
C SER A 149 10.89 -6.64 15.89
N GLN A 150 11.92 -7.34 15.43
CA GLN A 150 13.29 -6.93 15.69
C GLN A 150 13.58 -5.62 14.93
N PRO A 151 14.57 -4.82 15.36
CA PRO A 151 14.99 -3.65 14.60
C PRO A 151 15.38 -4.04 13.16
N PHE A 152 14.89 -3.29 12.20
CA PHE A 152 15.32 -3.42 10.81
C PHE A 152 15.79 -2.08 10.28
N PRO A 153 17.11 -1.85 10.40
CA PRO A 153 17.71 -0.55 10.06
C PRO A 153 17.47 -0.20 8.59
N GLY A 154 17.36 1.07 8.34
CA GLY A 154 17.10 1.65 7.03
C GLY A 154 15.84 2.49 7.04
N ARG A 155 15.77 3.42 6.10
CA ARG A 155 14.61 4.28 5.95
C ARG A 155 13.42 3.47 5.43
N VAL A 156 12.27 3.60 6.07
CA VAL A 156 11.01 3.10 5.53
C VAL A 156 10.60 3.99 4.37
N LEU A 157 10.31 3.37 3.24
CA LEU A 157 9.88 4.04 2.01
C LEU A 157 8.35 3.99 1.86
N SER A 158 7.76 2.86 2.25
CA SER A 158 6.30 2.66 2.12
C SER A 158 5.82 1.62 3.11
N GLN A 159 4.61 1.82 3.64
CA GLN A 159 3.88 0.84 4.43
C GLN A 159 2.49 0.67 3.84
N ALA A 160 2.07 -0.57 3.69
CA ALA A 160 0.72 -0.92 3.26
C ALA A 160 0.18 -2.01 4.20
N SER A 161 -1.04 -1.84 4.70
CA SER A 161 -1.65 -2.83 5.58
C SER A 161 -3.10 -3.12 5.19
N ASN A 162 -3.62 -4.23 5.68
CA ASN A 162 -5.03 -4.55 5.74
C ASN A 162 -5.34 -5.21 7.09
N PHE A 163 -6.54 -5.75 7.26
CA PHE A 163 -6.93 -6.39 8.53
C PHE A 163 -6.16 -7.67 8.85
N ASN A 164 -5.44 -8.26 7.88
CA ASN A 164 -4.72 -9.51 8.05
C ASN A 164 -3.20 -9.35 8.02
N PHE A 165 -2.69 -8.34 7.30
CA PHE A 165 -1.27 -8.20 7.00
C PHE A 165 -0.78 -6.76 7.12
N CYS A 166 0.51 -6.63 7.44
CA CYS A 166 1.27 -5.40 7.31
C CYS A 166 2.52 -5.68 6.47
N PHE A 167 2.72 -4.86 5.43
CA PHE A 167 3.87 -4.90 4.55
C PHE A 167 4.69 -3.64 4.74
N ILE A 168 6.01 -3.78 4.92
CA ILE A 168 6.93 -2.66 5.07
C ILE A 168 8.05 -2.77 4.06
N LEU A 169 8.16 -1.75 3.24
CA LEU A 169 9.25 -1.54 2.30
C LEU A 169 10.29 -0.61 2.93
N THR A 170 11.53 -1.07 2.99
CA THR A 170 12.71 -0.26 3.26
C THR A 170 13.58 -0.16 2.00
N GLU A 171 14.67 0.59 2.05
CA GLU A 171 15.61 0.71 0.93
C GLU A 171 16.19 -0.63 0.46
N LYS A 172 16.23 -1.64 1.33
CA LYS A 172 16.87 -2.94 1.04
C LYS A 172 15.96 -4.13 1.16
N LYS A 173 14.85 -4.02 1.89
CA LYS A 173 14.01 -5.18 2.21
C LYS A 173 12.53 -4.84 2.14
N LEU A 174 11.76 -5.81 1.69
CA LEU A 174 10.31 -5.81 1.83
C LEU A 174 9.92 -6.97 2.75
N ARG A 175 9.21 -6.65 3.82
CA ARG A 175 8.80 -7.57 4.90
C ARG A 175 7.30 -7.64 5.04
N ALA A 176 6.81 -8.82 5.38
CA ALA A 176 5.41 -9.07 5.69
C ALA A 176 5.24 -9.58 7.13
N PHE A 177 4.20 -9.06 7.77
CA PHE A 177 3.76 -9.46 9.11
C PHE A 177 2.26 -9.80 9.07
N ASN A 178 1.83 -10.77 9.90
CA ASN A 178 0.41 -11.04 10.06
C ASN A 178 -0.21 -10.09 11.09
N VAL A 179 -1.54 -10.14 11.23
CA VAL A 179 -2.33 -9.30 12.15
C VAL A 179 -1.88 -9.39 13.63
N TYR A 180 -1.26 -10.49 14.02
CA TYR A 180 -0.73 -10.70 15.39
C TYR A 180 0.69 -10.15 15.56
N GLY A 181 1.28 -9.54 14.53
CA GLY A 181 2.66 -9.06 14.55
C GLY A 181 3.71 -10.13 14.30
N SER A 182 3.30 -11.35 13.94
CA SER A 182 4.28 -12.38 13.60
C SER A 182 4.90 -12.12 12.25
N PHE A 183 6.22 -12.18 12.17
CA PHE A 183 6.96 -12.12 10.91
C PHE A 183 6.57 -13.31 10.03
N LEU A 184 6.26 -13.04 8.77
CA LEU A 184 5.89 -14.05 7.78
C LEU A 184 7.02 -14.33 6.82
N ASN A 185 7.54 -13.28 6.17
CA ASN A 185 8.55 -13.42 5.14
C ASN A 185 9.26 -12.09 4.84
N GLU A 186 10.41 -12.18 4.18
CA GLU A 186 11.11 -11.05 3.60
C GLU A 186 11.74 -11.38 2.27
N ILE A 187 11.91 -10.37 1.43
CA ILE A 187 12.72 -10.42 0.22
C ILE A 187 13.70 -9.24 0.20
N ASP A 188 14.86 -9.48 -0.39
CA ASP A 188 15.79 -8.41 -0.72
C ASP A 188 15.26 -7.63 -1.91
N VAL A 189 15.28 -6.30 -1.78
CA VAL A 189 14.80 -5.38 -2.81
C VAL A 189 15.78 -4.21 -2.94
N GLU A 190 15.89 -3.67 -4.14
CA GLU A 190 16.72 -2.50 -4.41
C GLU A 190 16.03 -1.59 -5.42
N GLY A 191 15.96 -0.30 -5.09
CA GLY A 191 15.39 0.72 -5.97
C GLY A 191 13.86 0.68 -6.09
N TYR A 192 13.16 -0.05 -5.20
CA TYR A 192 11.71 0.07 -5.08
C TYR A 192 11.36 1.29 -4.25
N GLU A 193 10.30 1.99 -4.65
CA GLU A 193 9.93 3.30 -4.12
C GLU A 193 8.64 3.25 -3.31
N HIS A 194 7.69 2.45 -3.76
CA HIS A 194 6.35 2.38 -3.18
C HIS A 194 5.74 1.00 -3.32
N ILE A 195 4.85 0.63 -2.39
CA ILE A 195 4.08 -0.61 -2.44
C ILE A 195 2.59 -0.32 -2.25
N VAL A 196 1.77 -1.12 -2.92
CA VAL A 196 0.34 -1.23 -2.63
C VAL A 196 -0.04 -2.69 -2.50
N GLN A 197 -1.11 -2.94 -1.79
CA GLN A 197 -1.56 -4.31 -1.52
C GLN A 197 -3.08 -4.45 -1.67
N GLN A 198 -3.50 -5.66 -1.99
CA GLN A 198 -4.88 -6.13 -1.87
C GLN A 198 -4.85 -7.59 -1.42
N SER A 199 -5.37 -7.85 -0.22
CA SER A 199 -5.28 -9.16 0.44
C SER A 199 -3.83 -9.64 0.57
N GLU A 200 -3.44 -10.74 -0.07
CA GLU A 200 -2.08 -11.26 -0.11
C GLU A 200 -1.24 -10.73 -1.30
N ASN A 201 -1.89 -10.02 -2.24
CA ASN A 201 -1.21 -9.53 -3.44
C ASN A 201 -0.50 -8.21 -3.13
N VAL A 202 0.75 -8.12 -3.49
CA VAL A 202 1.58 -6.92 -3.33
C VAL A 202 2.10 -6.50 -4.69
N LEU A 203 1.90 -5.22 -5.02
CA LEU A 203 2.56 -4.56 -6.14
C LEU A 203 3.59 -3.57 -5.60
N ALA A 204 4.73 -3.51 -6.26
CA ALA A 204 5.78 -2.54 -5.96
C ALA A 204 6.15 -1.73 -7.19
N VAL A 205 6.50 -0.46 -6.98
CA VAL A 205 6.95 0.46 -8.03
C VAL A 205 8.47 0.57 -7.97
N LYS A 206 9.10 0.47 -9.14
CA LYS A 206 10.54 0.71 -9.33
C LYS A 206 10.76 1.36 -10.69
N ASN A 207 11.39 2.52 -10.73
CA ASN A 207 11.70 3.25 -11.97
C ASN A 207 10.48 3.36 -12.90
N ASN A 208 9.35 3.78 -12.36
CA ASN A 208 8.08 3.91 -13.08
C ASN A 208 7.49 2.59 -13.65
N ASN A 209 7.98 1.44 -13.20
CA ASN A 209 7.48 0.12 -13.56
C ASN A 209 6.82 -0.56 -12.39
N LEU A 210 5.81 -1.40 -12.66
CA LEU A 210 5.10 -2.19 -11.67
C LEU A 210 5.64 -3.61 -11.61
N PHE A 211 5.83 -4.10 -10.41
CA PHE A 211 6.27 -5.46 -10.12
C PHE A 211 5.29 -6.16 -9.20
N TYR A 212 4.90 -7.36 -9.55
CA TYR A 212 4.12 -8.24 -8.70
C TYR A 212 5.03 -9.10 -7.82
N ILE A 213 4.77 -9.09 -6.53
CA ILE A 213 5.54 -9.85 -5.53
C ILE A 213 4.66 -10.98 -5.03
N ARG A 214 5.04 -12.20 -5.37
CA ARG A 214 4.28 -13.39 -5.04
C ARG A 214 4.54 -13.87 -3.62
N ASP A 215 3.50 -14.46 -3.02
CA ASP A 215 3.60 -15.29 -1.82
C ASP A 215 4.28 -14.64 -0.60
N LEU A 216 4.44 -13.30 -0.59
CA LEU A 216 5.09 -12.58 0.50
C LEU A 216 4.33 -12.76 1.83
N ALA A 217 3.00 -12.83 1.78
CA ALA A 217 2.15 -13.04 2.94
C ALA A 217 2.06 -14.51 3.39
N LYS A 218 2.63 -15.45 2.65
CA LYS A 218 2.62 -16.86 3.01
C LYS A 218 3.81 -17.21 3.89
N HIS A 219 3.55 -17.92 4.96
CA HIS A 219 4.61 -18.43 5.83
C HIS A 219 5.40 -19.52 5.09
N LYS A 220 6.46 -19.13 4.40
CA LYS A 220 7.40 -20.02 3.72
C LYS A 220 8.82 -19.73 4.17
N THR A 221 9.61 -20.78 4.27
CA THR A 221 11.03 -20.68 4.63
C THR A 221 11.90 -19.93 3.61
N LYS A 222 11.42 -19.77 2.38
CA LYS A 222 12.11 -19.00 1.32
C LYS A 222 11.16 -18.63 0.20
N ILE A 223 11.10 -17.35 -0.18
CA ILE A 223 10.52 -16.93 -1.45
C ILE A 223 11.56 -17.22 -2.54
N SER A 224 11.23 -18.12 -3.44
CA SER A 224 12.15 -18.60 -4.47
C SER A 224 12.03 -17.85 -5.80
N GLU A 225 10.96 -17.09 -5.98
CA GLU A 225 10.68 -16.42 -7.25
C GLU A 225 10.97 -14.91 -7.16
N PRO A 226 11.69 -14.34 -8.14
CA PRO A 226 11.90 -12.91 -8.18
C PRO A 226 10.58 -12.17 -8.46
N PRO A 227 10.49 -10.87 -8.11
CA PRO A 227 9.36 -10.03 -8.50
C PRO A 227 9.16 -10.03 -10.02
N VAL A 228 7.89 -10.15 -10.46
CA VAL A 228 7.54 -10.23 -11.87
C VAL A 228 7.07 -8.87 -12.36
N GLN A 229 7.77 -8.30 -13.36
CA GLN A 229 7.36 -7.05 -13.97
C GLN A 229 6.02 -7.21 -14.70
N LEU A 230 5.07 -6.33 -14.41
CA LEU A 230 3.80 -6.27 -15.12
C LEU A 230 3.96 -5.49 -16.41
N LYS A 231 3.42 -6.02 -17.51
CA LYS A 231 3.35 -5.26 -18.76
C LYS A 231 2.15 -4.32 -18.71
N MET A 232 2.44 -3.03 -18.74
CA MET A 232 1.43 -1.99 -18.89
C MET A 232 1.16 -1.73 -20.37
N PRO A 233 -0.10 -1.37 -20.75
CA PRO A 233 -0.40 -1.00 -22.13
C PRO A 233 0.25 0.34 -22.51
N GLU A 234 0.58 0.49 -23.78
CA GLU A 234 1.02 1.76 -24.35
C GLU A 234 -0.14 2.80 -24.43
N PRO A 235 0.13 4.10 -24.31
CA PRO A 235 1.45 4.69 -24.02
C PRO A 235 1.88 4.53 -22.56
N GLU A 236 3.20 4.57 -22.32
CA GLU A 236 3.73 4.57 -20.95
C GLU A 236 3.24 5.80 -20.19
N ILE A 237 2.75 5.58 -18.97
CA ILE A 237 2.25 6.65 -18.08
C ILE A 237 3.18 6.81 -16.88
N THR A 238 3.25 8.00 -16.32
CA THR A 238 3.95 8.24 -15.05
C THR A 238 3.10 7.72 -13.89
N ILE A 239 3.69 6.97 -12.98
CA ILE A 239 3.03 6.50 -11.76
C ILE A 239 3.34 7.49 -10.65
N GLN A 240 2.40 8.40 -10.34
CA GLN A 240 2.54 9.31 -9.20
C GLN A 240 1.94 8.70 -7.94
N ASP A 241 0.69 8.26 -8.01
CA ASP A 241 0.01 7.52 -6.95
C ASP A 241 -0.69 6.31 -7.54
N LEU A 242 -0.90 5.28 -6.73
CA LEU A 242 -1.62 4.09 -7.17
C LEU A 242 -2.37 3.41 -6.02
N GLN A 243 -3.38 2.64 -6.39
CA GLN A 243 -4.11 1.77 -5.48
C GLN A 243 -4.47 0.46 -6.17
N LEU A 244 -4.27 -0.64 -5.47
CA LEU A 244 -4.77 -1.95 -5.88
C LEU A 244 -6.05 -2.28 -5.09
N THR A 245 -7.09 -2.69 -5.81
CA THR A 245 -8.34 -3.20 -5.24
C THR A 245 -8.61 -4.62 -5.77
N GLU A 246 -9.69 -5.26 -5.34
CA GLU A 246 -10.07 -6.60 -5.85
C GLU A 246 -10.34 -6.61 -7.36
N GLU A 247 -10.91 -5.51 -7.88
CA GLU A 247 -11.35 -5.44 -9.27
C GLU A 247 -10.35 -4.70 -10.16
N PHE A 248 -9.68 -3.67 -9.62
CA PHE A 248 -8.94 -2.71 -10.41
C PHE A 248 -7.61 -2.30 -9.80
N LEU A 249 -6.70 -1.94 -10.68
CA LEU A 249 -5.56 -1.09 -10.37
C LEU A 249 -5.90 0.33 -10.83
N TYR A 250 -5.82 1.28 -9.91
CA TYR A 250 -5.93 2.71 -10.19
C TYR A 250 -4.53 3.31 -10.18
N ILE A 251 -4.23 4.14 -11.20
CA ILE A 251 -2.97 4.88 -11.30
C ILE A 251 -3.29 6.34 -11.60
N TYR A 252 -2.73 7.22 -10.78
CA TYR A 252 -2.76 8.66 -11.02
C TYR A 252 -1.43 9.10 -11.62
N ASP A 253 -1.47 9.83 -12.75
CA ASP A 253 -0.29 10.27 -13.49
C ASP A 253 0.05 11.76 -13.26
N GLY A 254 -0.66 12.43 -12.33
CA GLY A 254 -0.56 13.85 -12.07
C GLY A 254 -1.61 14.70 -12.81
N LYS A 255 -2.39 14.10 -13.72
CA LYS A 255 -3.45 14.76 -14.49
C LYS A 255 -4.69 13.90 -14.66
N ASN A 256 -4.49 12.60 -14.89
CA ASN A 256 -5.57 11.66 -15.15
C ASN A 256 -5.53 10.52 -14.13
N LEU A 257 -6.70 10.02 -13.79
CA LEU A 257 -6.88 8.77 -13.08
C LEU A 257 -7.20 7.65 -14.08
N HIS A 258 -6.29 6.69 -14.17
CA HIS A 258 -6.40 5.53 -15.05
C HIS A 258 -6.88 4.33 -14.26
N THR A 259 -7.82 3.59 -14.82
CA THR A 259 -8.37 2.35 -14.26
C THR A 259 -7.96 1.17 -15.13
N TYR A 260 -7.28 0.19 -14.56
CA TYR A 260 -6.86 -1.03 -15.24
C TYR A 260 -7.49 -2.25 -14.60
N THR A 261 -7.79 -3.25 -15.43
CA THR A 261 -7.99 -4.63 -14.95
C THR A 261 -6.66 -5.36 -14.97
N LEU A 262 -6.38 -6.13 -13.91
CA LEU A 262 -5.18 -6.96 -13.80
C LEU A 262 -5.54 -8.43 -13.89
N THR A 263 -4.72 -9.18 -14.62
CA THR A 263 -4.76 -10.64 -14.57
C THR A 263 -3.50 -11.12 -13.86
N PHE A 264 -3.66 -11.64 -12.64
CA PHE A 264 -2.55 -12.27 -11.91
C PHE A 264 -2.31 -13.70 -12.45
N PRO A 265 -1.06 -14.19 -12.46
CA PRO A 265 -0.79 -15.56 -12.87
C PRO A 265 -1.52 -16.52 -11.94
N LYS A 266 -2.18 -17.50 -12.54
CA LYS A 266 -2.72 -18.63 -11.78
C LYS A 266 -1.56 -19.39 -11.15
N LYS A 267 -1.78 -19.92 -9.94
CA LYS A 267 -0.86 -20.88 -9.33
C LYS A 267 -0.85 -22.13 -10.20
N GLU A 268 0.35 -22.55 -10.64
CA GLU A 268 0.57 -23.89 -11.12
C GLU A 268 0.55 -24.88 -9.94
#